data_dbfff7face672565adaa18cbd79b948c
#
_entry.id   dbfff7face672565adaa18cbd79b948c
#
_cell.length_a   1.000
_cell.length_b   1.000
_cell.length_c   1.000
_cell.angle_alpha   90.00
_cell.angle_beta   90.00
_cell.angle_gamma   90.00
#
_symmetry.space_group_name_H-M   'P 1'
#
loop_
_entity.id
_entity.type
_entity.pdbx_description
1 polymer ?
#
loop_
_entity_poly.entity_id
_entity_poly.type
_entity_poly.pdbx_seq_one_letter_code
_entity_poly.pdbx_strand_id
1 'polypeptide(L)'
;MAKLTRALQKLFCGDVPATNVVAVFGSLKEGSPAFSKEPDDIQSLPAFGAGWGGATVLNQAPALQDMNALQFLFSRQLKYLFQQGVPEWLDTETYYTGSVVQSGGKLYLSSADDNLNQAFTTNSWKTIYSRQITSVSANYTVAKDDFVVVATGASLFTVSLPAASVDNLGQEHTIKSNMNAGILLNVSANGTLIDGLATIQLSRMDSLRVVSDGTQWMVV
;
A
#
# COMPACT_ATOMS: atom_id res chain seq x y z
N MET A 1 22.49 -2.88 -25.33
CA MET A 1 22.52 -1.60 -24.60
C MET A 1 23.22 -1.78 -23.26
N ALA A 2 24.11 -0.88 -22.86
CA ALA A 2 24.70 -0.92 -21.52
C ALA A 2 23.63 -0.60 -20.48
N LYS A 3 23.73 -1.24 -19.30
CA LYS A 3 22.84 -0.95 -18.15
C LYS A 3 23.08 0.49 -17.70
N LEU A 4 22.00 1.27 -17.60
CA LEU A 4 22.05 2.63 -17.05
C LEU A 4 22.30 2.57 -15.54
N THR A 5 23.15 3.45 -15.04
CA THR A 5 23.34 3.68 -13.61
C THR A 5 22.41 4.77 -13.12
N ARG A 6 21.95 4.65 -11.86
CA ARG A 6 21.09 5.66 -11.25
C ARG A 6 21.85 6.97 -11.05
N ALA A 7 21.33 8.06 -11.60
CA ALA A 7 21.79 9.42 -11.32
C ALA A 7 20.92 10.08 -10.25
N LEU A 8 21.49 11.07 -9.56
CA LEU A 8 20.72 11.91 -8.64
C LEU A 8 19.71 12.76 -9.43
N GLN A 9 18.43 12.54 -9.21
CA GLN A 9 17.38 13.36 -9.82
C GLN A 9 17.30 14.71 -9.12
N LYS A 10 17.56 15.78 -9.87
CA LYS A 10 17.38 17.15 -9.43
C LYS A 10 15.99 17.67 -9.86
N LEU A 11 15.48 18.67 -9.13
CA LEU A 11 14.27 19.38 -9.54
C LEU A 11 14.63 20.40 -10.61
N PHE A 12 13.97 20.35 -11.75
CA PHE A 12 14.06 21.40 -12.75
C PHE A 12 13.41 22.67 -12.18
N CYS A 13 14.04 23.84 -12.33
CA CYS A 13 13.64 25.09 -11.69
C CYS A 13 13.53 25.01 -10.14
N GLY A 14 14.20 24.05 -9.48
CA GLY A 14 14.15 23.86 -8.02
C GLY A 14 14.67 25.07 -7.24
N ASP A 15 15.75 25.66 -7.71
CA ASP A 15 16.52 26.68 -7.00
C ASP A 15 16.12 28.14 -7.35
N VAL A 16 15.06 28.35 -8.15
CA VAL A 16 14.55 29.68 -8.53
C VAL A 16 13.14 29.91 -7.99
N PRO A 17 12.67 31.16 -7.78
CA PRO A 17 11.29 31.42 -7.38
C PRO A 17 10.30 30.98 -8.46
N ALA A 18 9.04 30.73 -8.09
CA ALA A 18 7.99 30.42 -9.07
C ALA A 18 7.67 31.62 -9.98
N THR A 19 7.66 32.84 -9.41
CA THR A 19 7.26 34.07 -10.09
C THR A 19 8.03 34.29 -11.39
N ASN A 20 7.33 34.44 -12.49
CA ASN A 20 7.83 34.62 -13.85
C ASN A 20 8.67 33.44 -14.38
N VAL A 21 8.71 32.29 -13.71
CA VAL A 21 9.52 31.15 -14.10
C VAL A 21 8.67 29.90 -14.30
N VAL A 22 7.77 29.59 -13.37
CA VAL A 22 6.92 28.37 -13.41
C VAL A 22 5.46 28.82 -13.40
N ALA A 23 4.80 28.71 -14.54
CA ALA A 23 3.40 29.14 -14.69
C ALA A 23 2.42 28.12 -14.11
N VAL A 24 1.24 28.61 -13.70
CA VAL A 24 0.02 27.82 -13.71
C VAL A 24 -0.30 27.58 -15.18
N PHE A 25 -0.33 26.32 -15.63
CA PHE A 25 -0.30 25.97 -17.05
C PHE A 25 -1.49 26.57 -17.82
N GLY A 26 -1.19 27.35 -18.85
CA GLY A 26 -2.18 28.03 -19.68
C GLY A 26 -2.61 29.41 -19.19
N SER A 27 -2.24 29.83 -17.97
CA SER A 27 -2.62 31.11 -17.40
C SER A 27 -2.11 32.33 -18.23
N LEU A 28 -0.97 32.18 -18.90
CA LEU A 28 -0.41 33.22 -19.76
C LEU A 28 -1.28 33.47 -21.00
N LYS A 29 -1.80 32.39 -21.61
CA LYS A 29 -2.73 32.50 -22.75
C LYS A 29 -4.05 33.16 -22.37
N GLU A 30 -4.54 32.89 -21.16
CA GLU A 30 -5.77 33.47 -20.65
C GLU A 30 -5.63 34.97 -20.30
N GLY A 31 -4.42 35.51 -20.36
CA GLY A 31 -4.14 36.92 -20.04
C GLY A 31 -4.13 37.25 -18.55
N SER A 32 -4.17 36.20 -17.71
CA SER A 32 -4.10 36.32 -16.24
C SER A 32 -2.91 35.51 -15.71
N PRO A 33 -1.64 35.94 -15.93
CA PRO A 33 -0.47 35.18 -15.57
C PRO A 33 -0.44 34.81 -14.08
N ALA A 34 -0.40 33.52 -13.77
CA ALA A 34 -0.24 32.99 -12.42
C ALA A 34 0.98 32.03 -12.38
N PHE A 35 1.67 32.02 -11.24
CA PHE A 35 2.92 31.28 -11.08
C PHE A 35 2.90 30.47 -9.77
N SER A 36 3.21 29.17 -9.84
CA SER A 36 3.26 28.30 -8.67
C SER A 36 4.25 27.16 -8.88
N LYS A 37 4.74 26.58 -7.78
CA LYS A 37 5.47 25.30 -7.73
C LYS A 37 4.66 24.20 -7.05
N GLU A 38 3.43 24.50 -6.65
CA GLU A 38 2.54 23.47 -6.16
C GLU A 38 1.93 22.71 -7.34
N PRO A 39 2.04 21.35 -7.38
CA PRO A 39 1.54 20.56 -8.49
C PRO A 39 0.06 20.78 -8.80
N ASP A 40 -0.76 20.90 -7.77
CA ASP A 40 -2.21 21.10 -7.92
C ASP A 40 -2.53 22.46 -8.55
N ASP A 41 -1.79 23.51 -8.18
CA ASP A 41 -1.94 24.83 -8.80
C ASP A 41 -1.55 24.81 -10.26
N ILE A 42 -0.40 24.20 -10.59
CA ILE A 42 0.10 24.11 -11.97
C ILE A 42 -0.93 23.43 -12.89
N GLN A 43 -1.68 22.44 -12.35
CA GLN A 43 -2.64 21.62 -13.07
C GLN A 43 -4.09 22.12 -12.95
N SER A 44 -4.34 23.23 -12.24
CA SER A 44 -5.69 23.66 -11.83
C SER A 44 -6.57 24.15 -12.98
N LEU A 45 -5.98 24.68 -14.05
CA LEU A 45 -6.76 25.22 -15.16
C LEU A 45 -7.16 24.14 -16.17
N PRO A 46 -8.33 24.27 -16.84
CA PRO A 46 -8.77 23.37 -17.91
C PRO A 46 -7.75 23.24 -19.05
N ALA A 47 -6.91 24.24 -19.24
CA ALA A 47 -5.80 24.23 -20.20
C ALA A 47 -4.86 23.04 -20.01
N PHE A 48 -4.64 22.56 -18.77
CA PHE A 48 -3.77 21.42 -18.50
C PHE A 48 -4.33 20.14 -19.16
N GLY A 49 -5.62 19.87 -19.00
CA GLY A 49 -6.30 18.74 -19.65
C GLY A 49 -6.38 18.85 -21.16
N ALA A 50 -6.39 20.08 -21.70
CA ALA A 50 -6.36 20.34 -23.15
C ALA A 50 -4.94 20.32 -23.76
N GLY A 51 -3.89 20.17 -22.92
CA GLY A 51 -2.51 20.15 -23.34
C GLY A 51 -2.07 21.47 -24.03
N TRP A 52 -1.12 21.36 -24.96
CA TRP A 52 -0.59 22.58 -25.65
C TRP A 52 -1.65 23.40 -26.37
N GLY A 53 -2.74 22.77 -26.82
CA GLY A 53 -3.89 23.49 -27.40
C GLY A 53 -4.54 24.45 -26.42
N GLY A 54 -4.50 24.13 -25.14
CA GLY A 54 -4.98 25.00 -24.04
C GLY A 54 -4.03 26.15 -23.71
N ALA A 55 -2.72 25.94 -23.84
CA ALA A 55 -1.70 26.89 -23.39
C ALA A 55 -1.11 27.76 -24.51
N THR A 56 -1.30 27.42 -25.79
CA THR A 56 -0.70 28.13 -26.91
C THR A 56 -1.74 28.83 -27.79
N VAL A 57 -1.36 29.94 -28.44
CA VAL A 57 -2.11 30.49 -29.53
C VAL A 57 -1.68 29.79 -30.83
N LEU A 58 -2.61 29.62 -31.78
CA LEU A 58 -2.35 28.98 -33.05
C LEU A 58 -1.06 29.51 -33.73
N ASN A 59 -0.19 28.58 -34.12
CA ASN A 59 1.11 28.87 -34.77
C ASN A 59 2.14 29.64 -33.91
N GLN A 60 1.95 29.68 -32.59
CA GLN A 60 2.95 30.21 -31.66
C GLN A 60 3.62 29.14 -30.83
N ALA A 61 4.87 29.34 -30.47
CA ALA A 61 5.55 28.48 -29.52
C ALA A 61 4.90 28.58 -28.12
N PRO A 62 4.93 27.52 -27.32
CA PRO A 62 4.53 27.56 -25.92
C PRO A 62 5.35 28.60 -25.15
N ALA A 63 4.74 29.27 -24.18
CA ALA A 63 5.49 30.15 -23.29
C ALA A 63 6.55 29.37 -22.52
N LEU A 64 7.70 29.97 -22.30
CA LEU A 64 8.80 29.33 -21.56
C LEU A 64 8.36 28.90 -20.16
N GLN A 65 7.51 29.68 -19.51
CA GLN A 65 7.00 29.43 -18.18
C GLN A 65 6.07 28.20 -18.12
N ASP A 66 5.26 27.95 -19.16
CA ASP A 66 4.44 26.74 -19.30
C ASP A 66 5.32 25.50 -19.55
N MET A 67 6.38 25.64 -20.35
CA MET A 67 7.36 24.58 -20.55
C MET A 67 8.11 24.26 -19.25
N ASN A 68 8.52 25.27 -18.49
CA ASN A 68 9.15 25.11 -17.19
C ASN A 68 8.21 24.40 -16.20
N ALA A 69 6.92 24.71 -16.20
CA ALA A 69 5.92 24.09 -15.35
C ALA A 69 5.85 22.57 -15.57
N LEU A 70 5.77 22.11 -16.81
CA LEU A 70 5.75 20.68 -17.12
C LEU A 70 7.08 20.01 -16.76
N GLN A 71 8.21 20.60 -17.06
CA GLN A 71 9.53 20.06 -16.71
C GLN A 71 9.71 19.98 -15.18
N PHE A 72 9.21 20.98 -14.45
CA PHE A 72 9.19 20.95 -12.99
C PHE A 72 8.34 19.78 -12.48
N LEU A 73 7.10 19.61 -12.95
CA LEU A 73 6.22 18.51 -12.58
C LEU A 73 6.88 17.16 -12.82
N PHE A 74 7.38 16.91 -14.04
CA PHE A 74 8.01 15.62 -14.38
C PHE A 74 9.24 15.33 -13.50
N SER A 75 10.11 16.33 -13.31
CA SER A 75 11.28 16.13 -12.46
C SER A 75 10.91 15.93 -10.98
N ARG A 76 9.84 16.58 -10.50
CA ARG A 76 9.30 16.41 -9.15
C ARG A 76 8.74 14.99 -8.96
N GLN A 77 7.92 14.50 -9.89
CA GLN A 77 7.35 13.15 -9.81
C GLN A 77 8.44 12.06 -9.87
N LEU A 78 9.42 12.20 -10.74
CA LEU A 78 10.55 11.28 -10.80
C LEU A 78 11.36 11.29 -9.50
N LYS A 79 11.63 12.48 -8.95
CA LYS A 79 12.35 12.59 -7.68
C LYS A 79 11.56 11.95 -6.53
N TYR A 80 10.25 12.20 -6.47
CA TYR A 80 9.34 11.57 -5.52
C TYR A 80 9.41 10.04 -5.61
N LEU A 81 9.27 9.45 -6.80
CA LEU A 81 9.36 7.99 -6.99
C LEU A 81 10.72 7.43 -6.57
N PHE A 82 11.82 8.15 -6.83
CA PHE A 82 13.16 7.71 -6.39
C PHE A 82 13.38 7.82 -4.88
N GLN A 83 12.69 8.71 -4.19
CA GLN A 83 12.75 8.87 -2.74
C GLN A 83 11.81 7.90 -2.04
N GLN A 84 10.58 7.78 -2.52
CA GLN A 84 9.51 7.00 -1.90
C GLN A 84 9.56 5.52 -2.29
N GLY A 85 9.95 5.22 -3.52
CA GLY A 85 9.99 3.87 -4.06
C GLY A 85 8.62 3.34 -4.46
N VAL A 86 7.68 3.24 -3.53
CA VAL A 86 6.30 2.83 -3.77
C VAL A 86 5.39 4.02 -3.44
N PRO A 87 4.52 4.46 -4.38
CA PRO A 87 3.63 5.59 -4.14
C PRO A 87 2.59 5.28 -3.06
N GLU A 88 2.16 6.32 -2.36
CA GLU A 88 1.04 6.24 -1.44
C GLU A 88 -0.27 5.94 -2.17
N TRP A 89 -1.15 5.24 -1.47
CA TRP A 89 -2.52 5.05 -1.93
C TRP A 89 -3.29 6.38 -1.91
N LEU A 90 -4.04 6.62 -2.99
CA LEU A 90 -4.96 7.73 -3.12
C LEU A 90 -6.38 7.20 -3.38
N ASP A 91 -7.36 7.77 -2.72
CA ASP A 91 -8.77 7.41 -2.86
C ASP A 91 -9.40 7.85 -4.19
N THR A 92 -8.74 8.75 -4.89
CA THR A 92 -9.13 9.28 -6.21
C THR A 92 -8.52 8.54 -7.38
N GLU A 93 -7.58 7.61 -7.13
CA GLU A 93 -6.90 6.84 -8.15
C GLU A 93 -7.55 5.46 -8.33
N THR A 94 -7.61 5.01 -9.57
CA THR A 94 -8.06 3.66 -9.92
C THR A 94 -6.87 2.73 -10.05
N TYR A 95 -6.87 1.66 -9.27
CA TYR A 95 -5.81 0.65 -9.29
C TYR A 95 -6.28 -0.61 -10.00
N TYR A 96 -5.33 -1.36 -10.52
CA TYR A 96 -5.57 -2.60 -11.25
C TYR A 96 -4.84 -3.75 -10.57
N THR A 97 -5.23 -4.97 -10.90
CA THR A 97 -4.58 -6.18 -10.40
C THR A 97 -3.07 -6.11 -10.61
N GLY A 98 -2.31 -6.23 -9.53
CA GLY A 98 -0.85 -6.12 -9.54
C GLY A 98 -0.31 -4.73 -9.19
N SER A 99 -1.15 -3.69 -9.09
CA SER A 99 -0.70 -2.37 -8.59
C SER A 99 -0.24 -2.47 -7.15
N VAL A 100 0.90 -1.86 -6.84
CA VAL A 100 1.47 -1.81 -5.48
C VAL A 100 1.42 -0.39 -4.95
N VAL A 101 0.89 -0.25 -3.73
CA VAL A 101 0.80 1.03 -3.03
C VAL A 101 1.25 0.89 -1.58
N GLN A 102 1.54 2.01 -0.92
CA GLN A 102 1.77 2.04 0.52
C GLN A 102 0.70 2.84 1.25
N SER A 103 0.38 2.41 2.46
CA SER A 103 -0.49 3.12 3.39
C SER A 103 -0.20 2.68 4.82
N GLY A 104 -0.11 3.64 5.75
CA GLY A 104 0.13 3.35 7.17
C GLY A 104 1.41 2.53 7.43
N GLY A 105 2.45 2.71 6.63
CA GLY A 105 3.72 1.97 6.75
C GLY A 105 3.68 0.52 6.25
N LYS A 106 2.60 0.12 5.59
CA LYS A 106 2.43 -1.21 4.98
C LYS A 106 2.37 -1.11 3.46
N LEU A 107 2.77 -2.19 2.78
CA LEU A 107 2.64 -2.33 1.33
C LEU A 107 1.43 -3.21 1.00
N TYR A 108 0.68 -2.77 0.00
CA TYR A 108 -0.52 -3.47 -0.47
C TYR A 108 -0.45 -3.73 -1.97
N LEU A 109 -0.92 -4.90 -2.36
CA LEU A 109 -1.08 -5.34 -3.74
C LEU A 109 -2.57 -5.33 -4.08
N SER A 110 -2.97 -4.64 -5.14
CA SER A 110 -4.33 -4.76 -5.66
C SER A 110 -4.57 -6.16 -6.23
N SER A 111 -5.65 -6.79 -5.81
CA SER A 111 -6.12 -8.09 -6.30
C SER A 111 -7.37 -7.99 -7.17
N ALA A 112 -7.79 -6.77 -7.50
CA ALA A 112 -8.94 -6.49 -8.35
C ALA A 112 -8.58 -5.41 -9.37
N ASP A 113 -9.24 -5.46 -10.52
CA ASP A 113 -9.25 -4.37 -11.48
C ASP A 113 -10.31 -3.34 -11.08
N ASP A 114 -10.19 -2.12 -11.60
CA ASP A 114 -11.08 -0.98 -11.29
C ASP A 114 -11.22 -0.73 -9.77
N ASN A 115 -10.15 -0.97 -9.04
CA ASN A 115 -10.07 -0.83 -7.59
C ASN A 115 -9.96 0.65 -7.21
N LEU A 116 -11.09 1.33 -7.15
CA LEU A 116 -11.23 2.74 -6.77
C LEU A 116 -11.76 2.84 -5.34
N ASN A 117 -11.07 3.58 -4.49
CA ASN A 117 -11.49 3.90 -3.11
C ASN A 117 -11.92 2.69 -2.27
N GLN A 118 -11.29 1.52 -2.48
CA GLN A 118 -11.59 0.33 -1.68
C GLN A 118 -10.74 0.31 -0.40
N ALA A 119 -11.39 0.01 0.72
CA ALA A 119 -10.68 -0.12 2.00
C ALA A 119 -9.72 -1.32 2.00
N PHE A 120 -8.59 -1.21 2.71
CA PHE A 120 -7.58 -2.28 2.83
C PHE A 120 -8.08 -3.52 3.61
N THR A 121 -9.24 -3.43 4.23
CA THR A 121 -9.90 -4.57 4.90
C THR A 121 -10.67 -5.47 3.94
N THR A 122 -10.86 -5.05 2.69
CA THR A 122 -11.55 -5.82 1.65
C THR A 122 -10.62 -6.80 0.94
N ASN A 123 -11.20 -7.76 0.19
CA ASN A 123 -10.43 -8.70 -0.63
C ASN A 123 -9.79 -8.03 -1.86
N SER A 124 -10.10 -6.76 -2.13
CA SER A 124 -9.48 -5.98 -3.22
C SER A 124 -8.01 -5.67 -2.99
N TRP A 125 -7.53 -5.82 -1.74
CA TRP A 125 -6.14 -5.59 -1.37
C TRP A 125 -5.53 -6.77 -0.63
N LYS A 126 -4.30 -7.12 -0.99
CA LYS A 126 -3.46 -8.08 -0.26
C LYS A 126 -2.28 -7.34 0.34
N THR A 127 -2.00 -7.54 1.62
CA THR A 127 -0.79 -7.03 2.26
C THR A 127 0.41 -7.82 1.75
N ILE A 128 1.40 -7.14 1.15
CA ILE A 128 2.60 -7.80 0.61
C ILE A 128 3.51 -8.28 1.75
N TYR A 129 3.54 -7.52 2.86
CA TYR A 129 4.38 -7.83 4.02
C TYR A 129 3.69 -7.37 5.29
N SER A 130 3.22 -8.32 6.09
CA SER A 130 2.80 -8.06 7.47
C SER A 130 3.54 -9.03 8.38
N ARG A 131 4.32 -8.50 9.33
CA ARG A 131 4.91 -9.27 10.43
C ARG A 131 4.42 -8.72 11.77
N GLN A 132 3.12 -8.47 11.85
CA GLN A 132 2.50 -7.96 13.05
C GLN A 132 2.56 -9.02 14.16
N ILE A 133 2.95 -8.60 15.35
CA ILE A 133 2.86 -9.41 16.58
C ILE A 133 1.67 -8.90 17.37
N THR A 134 0.69 -9.76 17.60
CA THR A 134 -0.53 -9.45 18.34
C THR A 134 -0.55 -10.23 19.64
N SER A 135 -0.71 -9.55 20.76
CA SER A 135 -0.86 -10.19 22.09
C SER A 135 -2.33 -10.28 22.46
N VAL A 136 -2.77 -11.47 22.88
CA VAL A 136 -4.17 -11.77 23.20
C VAL A 136 -4.29 -12.48 24.56
N SER A 137 -5.38 -12.22 25.28
CA SER A 137 -5.65 -12.81 26.59
C SER A 137 -7.06 -13.40 26.73
N ALA A 138 -7.79 -13.50 25.63
CA ALA A 138 -9.14 -14.05 25.51
C ALA A 138 -9.33 -14.66 24.13
N ASN A 139 -10.49 -15.27 23.87
CA ASN A 139 -10.82 -15.79 22.55
C ASN A 139 -10.53 -14.76 21.45
N TYR A 140 -9.81 -15.19 20.43
CA TYR A 140 -9.35 -14.33 19.38
C TYR A 140 -9.41 -15.02 18.01
N THR A 141 -9.91 -14.33 17.02
CA THR A 141 -9.81 -14.78 15.63
C THR A 141 -8.62 -14.07 14.98
N VAL A 142 -7.66 -14.85 14.50
CA VAL A 142 -6.43 -14.38 13.85
C VAL A 142 -6.80 -13.51 12.65
N ALA A 143 -6.32 -12.28 12.64
CA ALA A 143 -6.52 -11.36 11.54
C ALA A 143 -5.56 -11.66 10.39
N LYS A 144 -5.92 -11.24 9.18
CA LYS A 144 -5.11 -11.43 7.97
C LYS A 144 -3.67 -10.90 8.12
N ASP A 145 -3.50 -9.83 8.89
CA ASP A 145 -2.20 -9.15 9.08
C ASP A 145 -1.39 -9.69 10.25
N ASP A 146 -1.97 -10.56 11.09
CA ASP A 146 -1.24 -11.17 12.20
C ASP A 146 -0.22 -12.17 11.68
N PHE A 147 1.05 -11.94 11.94
CA PHE A 147 2.10 -12.90 11.64
C PHE A 147 2.41 -13.79 12.85
N VAL A 148 2.49 -13.19 14.03
CA VAL A 148 2.64 -13.91 15.30
C VAL A 148 1.52 -13.48 16.25
N VAL A 149 0.76 -14.44 16.76
CA VAL A 149 -0.20 -14.24 17.84
C VAL A 149 0.38 -14.83 19.12
N VAL A 150 0.60 -13.99 20.12
CA VAL A 150 1.09 -14.40 21.44
C VAL A 150 -0.09 -14.45 22.41
N ALA A 151 -0.50 -15.66 22.77
CA ALA A 151 -1.56 -15.89 23.74
C ALA A 151 -1.00 -15.86 25.18
N THR A 152 -1.58 -15.00 26.01
CA THR A 152 -1.19 -14.85 27.43
C THR A 152 -2.43 -14.95 28.31
N GLY A 153 -2.37 -15.63 29.44
CA GLY A 153 -3.52 -15.69 30.34
C GLY A 153 -3.45 -16.77 31.38
N ALA A 154 -4.41 -16.71 32.31
CA ALA A 154 -4.57 -17.64 33.43
C ALA A 154 -5.78 -18.57 33.26
N SER A 155 -6.51 -18.48 32.15
CA SER A 155 -7.70 -19.27 31.87
C SER A 155 -7.61 -19.82 30.46
N LEU A 156 -8.17 -21.02 30.22
CA LEU A 156 -8.30 -21.63 28.90
C LEU A 156 -9.10 -20.72 27.96
N PHE A 157 -8.59 -20.47 26.78
CA PHE A 157 -9.31 -19.83 25.69
C PHE A 157 -8.87 -20.36 24.33
N THR A 158 -9.50 -19.92 23.27
CA THR A 158 -9.23 -20.38 21.90
C THR A 158 -8.72 -19.24 21.03
N VAL A 159 -7.62 -19.49 20.31
CA VAL A 159 -7.19 -18.72 19.17
C VAL A 159 -7.67 -19.43 17.92
N SER A 160 -8.53 -18.79 17.14
CA SER A 160 -9.10 -19.36 15.92
C SER A 160 -8.40 -18.80 14.68
N LEU A 161 -7.80 -19.66 13.89
CA LEU A 161 -7.35 -19.31 12.53
C LEU A 161 -8.57 -18.99 11.66
N PRO A 162 -8.48 -18.12 10.66
CA PRO A 162 -9.55 -17.96 9.68
C PRO A 162 -9.79 -19.30 8.94
N ALA A 163 -10.97 -19.50 8.39
CA ALA A 163 -11.22 -20.67 7.55
C ALA A 163 -10.22 -20.67 6.37
N ALA A 164 -9.59 -21.82 6.13
CA ALA A 164 -8.70 -21.97 4.97
C ALA A 164 -9.51 -21.84 3.68
N SER A 165 -9.01 -21.07 2.74
CA SER A 165 -9.65 -20.80 1.45
C SER A 165 -8.60 -20.40 0.41
N VAL A 166 -8.99 -20.33 -0.85
CA VAL A 166 -8.12 -19.84 -1.94
C VAL A 166 -7.64 -18.39 -1.71
N ASP A 167 -8.39 -17.60 -0.95
CA ASP A 167 -8.04 -16.21 -0.66
C ASP A 167 -6.88 -16.06 0.32
N ASN A 168 -6.62 -17.11 1.13
CA ASN A 168 -5.50 -17.14 2.07
C ASN A 168 -4.47 -18.25 1.76
N LEU A 169 -4.49 -18.79 0.54
CA LEU A 169 -3.50 -19.76 0.07
C LEU A 169 -2.07 -19.23 0.26
N GLY A 170 -1.22 -20.01 0.94
CA GLY A 170 0.15 -19.65 1.26
C GLY A 170 0.31 -18.66 2.42
N GLN A 171 -0.78 -18.25 3.06
CA GLN A 171 -0.71 -17.39 4.24
C GLN A 171 -0.13 -18.16 5.42
N GLU A 172 0.78 -17.50 6.14
CA GLU A 172 1.43 -18.08 7.33
C GLU A 172 0.98 -17.35 8.60
N HIS A 173 0.81 -18.14 9.66
CA HIS A 173 0.65 -17.62 11.03
C HIS A 173 1.48 -18.45 12.01
N THR A 174 1.96 -17.79 13.05
CA THR A 174 2.60 -18.44 14.19
C THR A 174 1.80 -18.12 15.46
N ILE A 175 1.32 -19.16 16.15
CA ILE A 175 0.63 -19.02 17.42
C ILE A 175 1.60 -19.41 18.52
N LYS A 176 1.92 -18.48 19.41
CA LYS A 176 2.80 -18.68 20.56
C LYS A 176 1.99 -18.74 21.84
N SER A 177 2.07 -19.86 22.56
CA SER A 177 1.48 -19.98 23.89
C SER A 177 2.46 -19.43 24.93
N ASN A 178 2.09 -18.32 25.58
CA ASN A 178 2.72 -17.79 26.79
C ASN A 178 1.71 -17.80 27.95
N MET A 179 0.90 -18.88 28.01
CA MET A 179 -0.09 -19.09 29.06
C MET A 179 0.58 -19.33 30.42
N ASN A 180 -0.17 -19.18 31.51
CA ASN A 180 0.31 -19.56 32.83
C ASN A 180 0.57 -21.08 32.92
N ALA A 181 1.40 -21.49 33.87
CA ALA A 181 1.74 -22.90 34.04
C ALA A 181 0.47 -23.75 34.29
N GLY A 182 0.37 -24.87 33.58
CA GLY A 182 -0.76 -25.80 33.66
C GLY A 182 -1.99 -25.40 32.87
N ILE A 183 -1.99 -24.24 32.19
CA ILE A 183 -3.09 -23.80 31.33
C ILE A 183 -2.74 -24.10 29.87
N LEU A 184 -3.65 -24.78 29.18
CA LEU A 184 -3.53 -25.05 27.76
C LEU A 184 -4.16 -23.93 26.93
N LEU A 185 -3.64 -23.69 25.73
CA LEU A 185 -4.23 -22.85 24.72
C LEU A 185 -4.85 -23.73 23.65
N ASN A 186 -6.10 -23.50 23.30
CA ASN A 186 -6.71 -24.16 22.13
C ASN A 186 -6.42 -23.34 20.87
N VAL A 187 -6.02 -24.01 19.79
CA VAL A 187 -5.92 -23.44 18.45
C VAL A 187 -6.88 -24.19 17.54
N SER A 188 -7.80 -23.47 16.90
CA SER A 188 -8.80 -24.03 15.98
C SER A 188 -8.70 -23.33 14.61
N ALA A 189 -9.38 -23.86 13.61
CA ALA A 189 -9.37 -23.33 12.25
C ALA A 189 -10.79 -23.01 11.71
N ASN A 190 -11.64 -22.42 12.54
CA ASN A 190 -12.94 -21.81 12.20
C ASN A 190 -13.70 -22.53 11.07
N GLY A 191 -13.96 -23.83 11.25
CA GLY A 191 -14.71 -24.66 10.29
C GLY A 191 -13.87 -25.42 9.26
N THR A 192 -12.55 -25.21 9.24
CA THR A 192 -11.59 -26.05 8.50
C THR A 192 -10.71 -26.85 9.47
N LEU A 193 -9.69 -27.54 8.99
CA LEU A 193 -8.84 -28.40 9.81
C LEU A 193 -7.40 -27.86 9.89
N ILE A 194 -6.66 -28.33 10.89
CA ILE A 194 -5.22 -28.14 11.04
C ILE A 194 -4.61 -29.54 10.99
N ASP A 195 -3.94 -29.90 9.89
CA ASP A 195 -3.43 -31.25 9.64
C ASP A 195 -4.48 -32.34 9.93
N GLY A 196 -5.72 -32.15 9.49
CA GLY A 196 -6.83 -33.08 9.73
C GLY A 196 -7.47 -33.01 11.11
N LEU A 197 -7.00 -32.15 12.02
CA LEU A 197 -7.53 -31.94 13.36
C LEU A 197 -8.38 -30.71 13.47
N ALA A 198 -9.50 -30.75 14.20
CA ALA A 198 -10.35 -29.57 14.43
C ALA A 198 -9.71 -28.58 15.42
N THR A 199 -8.90 -29.04 16.35
CA THR A 199 -8.26 -28.26 17.40
C THR A 199 -6.91 -28.89 17.78
N ILE A 200 -5.91 -28.03 17.97
CA ILE A 200 -4.61 -28.39 18.56
C ILE A 200 -4.48 -27.67 19.90
N GLN A 201 -3.94 -28.36 20.91
CA GLN A 201 -3.67 -27.76 22.22
C GLN A 201 -2.17 -27.47 22.36
N LEU A 202 -1.85 -26.28 22.80
CA LEU A 202 -0.50 -25.83 23.08
C LEU A 202 -0.29 -25.65 24.56
N SER A 203 0.75 -26.27 25.09
CA SER A 203 1.23 -26.04 26.44
C SER A 203 1.97 -24.69 26.53
N ARG A 204 2.29 -24.28 27.75
CA ARG A 204 3.13 -23.07 27.95
C ARG A 204 4.45 -23.20 27.20
N MET A 205 4.83 -22.12 26.51
CA MET A 205 6.04 -21.97 25.70
C MET A 205 6.03 -22.73 24.35
N ASP A 206 4.99 -23.53 24.06
CA ASP A 206 4.83 -24.10 22.74
C ASP A 206 4.55 -23.04 21.69
N SER A 207 4.88 -23.36 20.46
CA SER A 207 4.50 -22.57 19.30
C SER A 207 4.05 -23.46 18.16
N LEU A 208 3.03 -23.02 17.45
CA LEU A 208 2.47 -23.66 16.28
C LEU A 208 2.63 -22.74 15.09
N ARG A 209 3.39 -23.13 14.09
CA ARG A 209 3.49 -22.43 12.81
C ARG A 209 2.65 -23.17 11.79
N VAL A 210 1.81 -22.45 11.08
CA VAL A 210 0.88 -23.00 10.11
C VAL A 210 0.88 -22.23 8.81
N VAL A 211 0.62 -22.94 7.70
CA VAL A 211 0.46 -22.38 6.35
C VAL A 211 -0.86 -22.87 5.78
N SER A 212 -1.64 -22.01 5.16
CA SER A 212 -2.86 -22.42 4.46
C SER A 212 -2.53 -23.04 3.09
N ASP A 213 -3.06 -24.21 2.80
CA ASP A 213 -3.04 -24.84 1.47
C ASP A 213 -4.28 -24.48 0.63
N GLY A 214 -5.15 -23.61 1.16
CA GLY A 214 -6.41 -23.20 0.53
C GLY A 214 -7.60 -24.07 0.91
N THR A 215 -7.39 -25.20 1.60
CA THR A 215 -8.45 -26.12 2.07
C THR A 215 -8.35 -26.38 3.56
N GLN A 216 -7.16 -26.43 4.09
CA GLN A 216 -6.84 -26.60 5.51
C GLN A 216 -5.57 -25.84 5.88
N TRP A 217 -5.26 -25.79 7.16
CA TRP A 217 -3.99 -25.29 7.69
C TRP A 217 -3.03 -26.45 7.91
N MET A 218 -1.81 -26.30 7.39
CA MET A 218 -0.75 -27.30 7.52
C MET A 218 0.28 -26.83 8.54
N VAL A 219 0.70 -27.70 9.45
CA VAL A 219 1.78 -27.43 10.41
C VAL A 219 3.13 -27.54 9.69
N VAL A 220 4.03 -26.55 9.90
CA VAL A 220 5.35 -26.45 9.25
C VAL A 220 6.47 -26.09 10.23
#